data_c2a5b8a1e708b199aaf98203baeadcc2
#
_entry.id   c2a5b8a1e708b199aaf98203baeadcc2
#
_cell.length_a   1.000
_cell.length_b   1.000
_cell.length_c   1.000
_cell.angle_alpha   90.00
_cell.angle_beta   90.00
_cell.angle_gamma   90.00
#
_symmetry.space_group_name_H-M   'P 1'
#
loop_
_entity.id
_entity.type
_entity.pdbx_description
1 polymer ?
#
loop_
_entity_poly.entity_id
_entity_poly.type
_entity_poly.pdbx_seq_one_letter_code
_entity_poly.pdbx_strand_id
1 'polypeptide(L)'
;PQTIIVGDDKQMPPSNFFSAKAEDPDDLEGFGEKNEDELLSTDADSLLVQGARKLDSTMLSWHYRSHYETLISYSNHAFYGAGLLTIPDKTIHHDEKINIEVTKPEDAVHFTDCLYDRSISFHFHPNSVYEKRSNINEATYIAHLVRELLKRKVNESIGIVAFSQEQQHCIEDAISALAATDKDFE
;
A
#
# COMPACT_ATOMS: atom_id res chain seq x y z
N PRO A 1 -41.05 -0.15 -4.78
CA PRO A 1 -39.81 -0.58 -4.10
C PRO A 1 -38.76 0.51 -4.28
N GLN A 2 -38.03 0.80 -3.23
CA GLN A 2 -36.95 1.76 -3.23
C GLN A 2 -35.62 0.97 -3.19
N THR A 3 -34.68 1.32 -4.08
CA THR A 3 -33.38 0.66 -4.15
C THR A 3 -32.29 1.71 -3.90
N ILE A 4 -31.37 1.40 -2.99
CA ILE A 4 -30.20 2.22 -2.69
C ILE A 4 -28.97 1.31 -2.85
N ILE A 5 -28.03 1.73 -3.70
CA ILE A 5 -26.78 1.03 -3.95
C ILE A 5 -25.64 1.93 -3.48
N VAL A 6 -24.76 1.42 -2.62
CA VAL A 6 -23.62 2.17 -2.09
C VAL A 6 -22.34 1.40 -2.44
N GLY A 7 -21.35 2.11 -2.92
CA GLY A 7 -20.05 1.52 -3.28
C GLY A 7 -19.07 2.58 -3.75
N ASP A 8 -17.92 2.13 -4.21
CA ASP A 8 -16.84 2.97 -4.72
C ASP A 8 -16.22 2.29 -5.95
N ASP A 9 -16.36 2.90 -7.12
CA ASP A 9 -15.86 2.39 -8.39
C ASP A 9 -14.33 2.59 -8.57
N LYS A 10 -13.70 3.32 -7.66
CA LYS A 10 -12.25 3.53 -7.66
C LYS A 10 -11.50 2.54 -6.76
N GLN A 11 -12.23 1.78 -5.95
CA GLN A 11 -11.63 0.70 -5.16
C GLN A 11 -11.50 -0.57 -6.01
N MET A 12 -10.47 -1.35 -5.69
CA MET A 12 -10.26 -2.63 -6.37
C MET A 12 -11.47 -3.56 -6.15
N PRO A 13 -11.92 -4.26 -7.18
CA PRO A 13 -12.95 -5.28 -7.03
C PRO A 13 -12.45 -6.40 -6.11
N PRO A 14 -13.35 -7.21 -5.53
CA PRO A 14 -12.96 -8.40 -4.77
C PRO A 14 -12.07 -9.28 -5.63
N SER A 15 -10.84 -9.53 -5.18
CA SER A 15 -9.94 -10.42 -5.92
C SER A 15 -10.39 -11.86 -5.78
N ASN A 16 -10.43 -12.59 -6.90
CA ASN A 16 -10.61 -14.05 -6.91
C ASN A 16 -9.36 -14.80 -6.41
N PHE A 17 -8.37 -14.09 -5.90
CA PHE A 17 -7.08 -14.62 -5.47
C PHE A 17 -7.20 -15.67 -4.35
N PHE A 18 -8.27 -15.61 -3.55
CA PHE A 18 -8.57 -16.59 -2.50
C PHE A 18 -9.71 -17.55 -2.85
N SER A 19 -10.36 -17.40 -3.99
CA SER A 19 -11.19 -18.46 -4.51
C SER A 19 -10.23 -19.52 -5.04
N ALA A 20 -9.91 -20.50 -4.19
CA ALA A 20 -9.18 -21.69 -4.56
C ALA A 20 -9.97 -22.39 -5.68
N LYS A 21 -9.71 -22.01 -6.89
CA LYS A 21 -9.94 -22.90 -7.98
C LYS A 21 -8.85 -23.97 -7.87
N ALA A 22 -9.28 -25.13 -7.44
CA ALA A 22 -8.64 -26.38 -7.81
C ALA A 22 -8.78 -26.48 -9.33
N GLU A 23 -7.92 -25.81 -10.06
CA GLU A 23 -7.74 -25.97 -11.50
C GLU A 23 -6.29 -26.36 -11.71
N ASP A 24 -6.15 -27.44 -12.49
CA ASP A 24 -4.92 -28.17 -12.77
C ASP A 24 -3.76 -27.26 -13.18
N PRO A 25 -2.50 -27.60 -12.79
CA PRO A 25 -1.30 -26.85 -13.17
C PRO A 25 -1.06 -26.76 -14.69
N ASP A 26 -1.73 -27.55 -15.50
CA ASP A 26 -1.58 -27.59 -16.95
C ASP A 26 -2.32 -26.49 -17.71
N ASP A 27 -3.22 -25.74 -17.06
CA ASP A 27 -3.94 -24.63 -17.69
C ASP A 27 -3.19 -23.28 -17.71
N LEU A 28 -1.95 -23.24 -17.20
CA LEU A 28 -1.13 -22.02 -17.16
C LEU A 28 -0.41 -21.70 -18.49
N GLU A 29 -0.45 -22.59 -19.48
CA GLU A 29 0.15 -22.33 -20.81
C GLU A 29 -0.76 -21.57 -21.80
N GLY A 30 -1.96 -21.19 -21.38
CA GLY A 30 -2.98 -20.54 -22.22
C GLY A 30 -3.08 -19.02 -22.10
N PHE A 31 -2.14 -18.30 -21.51
CA PHE A 31 -2.08 -16.83 -21.51
C PHE A 31 -1.51 -16.27 -22.83
N GLY A 32 -1.98 -16.80 -23.98
CA GLY A 32 -1.85 -16.16 -25.27
C GLY A 32 -3.02 -15.21 -25.47
N GLU A 33 -2.69 -13.91 -25.60
CA GLU A 33 -3.51 -12.84 -26.21
C GLU A 33 -5.05 -13.06 -26.18
N LYS A 34 -5.66 -13.08 -25.00
CA LYS A 34 -7.08 -12.76 -24.89
C LYS A 34 -7.20 -11.26 -25.06
N ASN A 35 -7.93 -10.85 -26.08
CA ASN A 35 -8.25 -9.45 -26.37
C ASN A 35 -8.75 -8.76 -25.09
N GLU A 36 -8.20 -7.59 -24.78
CA GLU A 36 -8.62 -6.77 -23.62
C GLU A 36 -10.14 -6.54 -23.59
N ASP A 37 -10.80 -6.53 -24.74
CA ASP A 37 -12.25 -6.41 -24.87
C ASP A 37 -13.03 -7.65 -24.37
N GLU A 38 -12.46 -8.85 -24.39
CA GLU A 38 -13.09 -10.07 -23.86
C GLU A 38 -12.94 -10.20 -22.35
N LEU A 39 -11.85 -9.71 -21.77
CA LEU A 39 -11.68 -9.60 -20.32
C LEU A 39 -12.65 -8.57 -19.71
N LEU A 40 -12.97 -7.50 -20.44
CA LEU A 40 -13.93 -6.47 -20.02
C LEU A 40 -15.39 -6.92 -20.15
N SER A 41 -15.67 -7.98 -20.90
CA SER A 41 -17.06 -8.46 -21.12
C SER A 41 -17.49 -9.59 -20.18
N THR A 42 -16.54 -10.32 -19.57
CA THR A 42 -16.82 -11.47 -18.69
C THR A 42 -16.81 -11.12 -17.21
N ASP A 43 -16.11 -10.06 -16.80
CA ASP A 43 -16.26 -9.53 -15.46
C ASP A 43 -17.51 -8.67 -15.39
N ALA A 44 -18.57 -9.31 -14.95
CA ALA A 44 -19.86 -8.68 -14.77
C ALA A 44 -19.68 -7.32 -14.09
N ASP A 45 -20.10 -6.26 -14.79
CA ASP A 45 -20.24 -4.93 -14.21
C ASP A 45 -20.76 -5.07 -12.78
N SER A 46 -20.07 -4.52 -11.81
CA SER A 46 -20.54 -4.55 -10.42
C SER A 46 -21.96 -3.99 -10.36
N LEU A 47 -22.73 -4.41 -9.37
CA LEU A 47 -24.08 -3.88 -9.16
C LEU A 47 -24.09 -2.34 -9.10
N LEU A 48 -23.00 -1.75 -8.56
CA LEU A 48 -22.82 -0.29 -8.53
C LEU A 48 -22.77 0.31 -9.93
N VAL A 49 -21.95 -0.26 -10.82
CA VAL A 49 -21.82 0.23 -12.21
C VAL A 49 -23.12 0.06 -12.98
N GLN A 50 -23.80 -1.08 -12.83
CA GLN A 50 -25.11 -1.31 -13.45
C GLN A 50 -26.17 -0.34 -12.91
N GLY A 51 -26.16 -0.07 -11.60
CA GLY A 51 -27.06 0.88 -10.98
C GLY A 51 -26.82 2.31 -11.48
N ALA A 52 -25.58 2.74 -11.57
CA ALA A 52 -25.18 4.07 -12.03
C ALA A 52 -25.63 4.38 -13.48
N ARG A 53 -25.85 3.36 -14.30
CA ARG A 53 -26.38 3.52 -15.67
C ARG A 53 -27.85 3.91 -15.72
N LYS A 54 -28.62 3.64 -14.65
CA LYS A 54 -30.08 3.78 -14.63
C LYS A 54 -30.64 4.59 -13.48
N LEU A 55 -29.87 4.78 -12.45
CA LEU A 55 -30.25 5.49 -11.23
C LEU A 55 -29.43 6.77 -11.10
N ASP A 56 -30.02 7.78 -10.50
CA ASP A 56 -29.29 8.99 -10.13
C ASP A 56 -28.21 8.63 -9.10
N SER A 57 -27.01 9.15 -9.31
CA SER A 57 -25.89 8.93 -8.39
C SER A 57 -25.47 10.22 -7.68
N THR A 58 -25.15 10.08 -6.41
CA THR A 58 -24.66 11.17 -5.58
C THR A 58 -23.36 10.74 -4.91
N MET A 59 -22.33 11.55 -5.01
CA MET A 59 -21.05 11.32 -4.36
C MET A 59 -21.14 11.66 -2.86
N LEU A 60 -20.70 10.73 -2.03
CA LEU A 60 -20.49 10.97 -0.60
C LEU A 60 -19.16 11.70 -0.44
N SER A 61 -19.20 13.01 -0.25
CA SER A 61 -18.02 13.86 -0.32
C SER A 61 -17.15 13.82 0.96
N TRP A 62 -17.72 13.52 2.13
CA TRP A 62 -16.95 13.55 3.37
C TRP A 62 -16.06 12.34 3.53
N HIS A 63 -14.73 12.59 3.63
CA HIS A 63 -13.75 11.57 3.98
C HIS A 63 -13.34 11.75 5.45
N TYR A 64 -13.54 10.70 6.25
CA TYR A 64 -13.27 10.71 7.70
C TYR A 64 -12.35 9.56 8.16
N ARG A 65 -12.02 8.64 7.26
CA ARG A 65 -11.27 7.41 7.60
C ARG A 65 -9.79 7.67 7.86
N SER A 66 -9.17 8.56 7.08
CA SER A 66 -7.77 8.90 7.26
C SER A 66 -7.62 9.85 8.44
N HIS A 67 -6.74 9.52 9.37
CA HIS A 67 -6.38 10.38 10.48
C HIS A 67 -5.70 11.68 10.00
N TYR A 68 -5.00 11.60 8.89
CA TYR A 68 -4.26 12.71 8.29
C TYR A 68 -4.77 12.98 6.87
N GLU A 69 -4.96 14.24 6.55
CA GLU A 69 -5.40 14.68 5.23
C GLU A 69 -4.43 14.26 4.12
N THR A 70 -3.14 14.34 4.39
CA THR A 70 -2.08 13.95 3.43
C THR A 70 -2.20 12.52 2.95
N LEU A 71 -2.73 11.59 3.75
CA LEU A 71 -2.91 10.18 3.37
C LEU A 71 -3.93 10.00 2.23
N ILE A 72 -4.92 10.88 2.12
CA ILE A 72 -5.95 10.81 1.08
C ILE A 72 -5.74 11.83 -0.03
N SER A 73 -4.89 12.84 0.17
CA SER A 73 -4.71 13.96 -0.76
C SER A 73 -4.38 13.52 -2.17
N TYR A 74 -3.45 12.57 -2.33
CA TYR A 74 -3.10 12.01 -3.63
C TYR A 74 -4.31 11.35 -4.29
N SER A 75 -4.98 10.43 -3.59
CA SER A 75 -6.14 9.71 -4.12
C SER A 75 -7.30 10.64 -4.42
N ASN A 76 -7.53 11.65 -3.58
CA ASN A 76 -8.55 12.67 -3.81
C ASN A 76 -8.31 13.41 -5.12
N HIS A 77 -7.07 13.83 -5.36
CA HIS A 77 -6.73 14.53 -6.60
C HIS A 77 -6.75 13.59 -7.82
N ALA A 78 -6.14 12.42 -7.71
CA ALA A 78 -5.95 11.51 -8.83
C ALA A 78 -7.24 10.81 -9.29
N PHE A 79 -8.13 10.44 -8.36
CA PHE A 79 -9.26 9.56 -8.65
C PHE A 79 -10.63 10.19 -8.38
N TYR A 80 -10.72 11.17 -7.49
CA TYR A 80 -11.99 11.78 -7.08
C TYR A 80 -12.13 13.24 -7.50
N GLY A 81 -11.24 13.72 -8.40
CA GLY A 81 -11.31 15.08 -8.94
C GLY A 81 -11.24 16.18 -7.87
N ALA A 82 -10.54 15.94 -6.75
CA ALA A 82 -10.49 16.80 -5.57
C ALA A 82 -11.87 17.08 -4.94
N GLY A 83 -12.84 16.19 -5.15
CA GLY A 83 -14.22 16.35 -4.65
C GLY A 83 -14.44 15.87 -3.21
N LEU A 84 -13.44 15.19 -2.59
CA LEU A 84 -13.55 14.78 -1.20
C LEU A 84 -13.25 15.94 -0.26
N LEU A 85 -14.12 16.12 0.70
CA LEU A 85 -13.93 17.05 1.82
C LEU A 85 -13.17 16.35 2.93
N THR A 86 -12.06 16.92 3.34
CA THR A 86 -11.13 16.37 4.32
C THR A 86 -11.07 17.29 5.55
N ILE A 87 -10.59 16.75 6.66
CA ILE A 87 -10.30 17.54 7.86
C ILE A 87 -8.82 17.90 7.80
N PRO A 88 -8.45 19.20 7.77
CA PRO A 88 -7.06 19.61 7.71
C PRO A 88 -6.23 19.09 8.88
N ASP A 89 -5.02 18.66 8.60
CA ASP A 89 -4.05 18.23 9.62
C ASP A 89 -3.60 19.42 10.47
N LYS A 90 -3.77 19.30 11.78
CA LYS A 90 -3.36 20.35 12.72
C LYS A 90 -1.91 20.26 13.18
N THR A 91 -1.27 19.11 12.97
CA THR A 91 -0.01 18.73 13.59
C THR A 91 1.13 18.51 12.62
N ILE A 92 0.92 18.63 11.32
CA ILE A 92 2.00 18.45 10.34
C ILE A 92 2.84 19.71 10.27
N HIS A 93 4.11 19.58 10.57
CA HIS A 93 5.12 20.60 10.34
C HIS A 93 5.38 20.69 8.83
N HIS A 94 4.87 21.73 8.19
CA HIS A 94 4.97 21.93 6.73
C HIS A 94 6.40 22.19 6.21
N ASP A 95 7.36 22.46 7.12
CA ASP A 95 8.70 22.90 6.77
C ASP A 95 9.75 21.78 6.69
N GLU A 96 9.39 20.52 7.00
CA GLU A 96 10.35 19.44 6.99
C GLU A 96 10.37 18.69 5.66
N LYS A 97 11.57 18.35 5.22
CA LYS A 97 11.77 17.57 3.99
C LYS A 97 11.12 16.20 4.13
N ILE A 98 10.18 15.91 3.25
CA ILE A 98 9.52 14.60 3.15
C ILE A 98 10.53 13.55 2.66
N ASN A 99 11.49 13.95 1.82
CA ASN A 99 12.48 13.08 1.20
C ASN A 99 13.68 12.89 2.12
N ILE A 100 13.96 11.64 2.45
CA ILE A 100 15.08 11.21 3.28
C ILE A 100 16.00 10.38 2.39
N GLU A 101 17.27 10.76 2.33
CA GLU A 101 18.28 10.00 1.59
C GLU A 101 18.94 8.98 2.54
N VAL A 102 18.77 7.71 2.22
CA VAL A 102 19.31 6.59 2.99
C VAL A 102 20.58 6.09 2.32
N THR A 103 21.70 6.18 3.00
CA THR A 103 23.01 5.77 2.47
C THR A 103 23.38 4.34 2.89
N LYS A 104 22.95 3.93 4.06
CA LYS A 104 23.19 2.59 4.63
C LYS A 104 22.01 2.14 5.50
N PRO A 105 21.82 0.82 5.71
CA PRO A 105 20.69 0.31 6.48
C PRO A 105 20.62 0.82 7.93
N GLU A 106 21.76 1.06 8.56
CA GLU A 106 21.84 1.54 9.95
C GLU A 106 21.32 2.98 10.12
N ASP A 107 21.18 3.73 9.04
CA ASP A 107 20.60 5.08 9.07
C ASP A 107 19.15 5.06 9.59
N ALA A 108 18.50 3.89 9.65
CA ALA A 108 17.20 3.68 10.26
C ALA A 108 17.11 4.25 11.69
N VAL A 109 18.17 4.17 12.47
CA VAL A 109 18.25 4.73 13.84
C VAL A 109 17.91 6.22 13.86
N HIS A 110 18.38 6.95 12.85
CA HIS A 110 18.18 8.39 12.73
C HIS A 110 16.84 8.78 12.11
N PHE A 111 16.29 7.90 11.24
CA PHE A 111 15.11 8.22 10.45
C PHE A 111 13.80 7.63 10.99
N THR A 112 13.89 6.81 12.03
CA THR A 112 12.68 6.24 12.65
C THR A 112 11.76 7.31 13.23
N ASP A 113 12.29 8.45 13.70
CA ASP A 113 11.48 9.55 14.23
C ASP A 113 10.53 10.12 13.19
N CYS A 114 10.91 10.09 11.90
CA CYS A 114 10.08 10.54 10.80
C CYS A 114 8.78 9.74 10.64
N LEU A 115 8.71 8.53 11.19
CA LEU A 115 7.50 7.71 11.17
C LEU A 115 6.47 8.14 12.23
N TYR A 116 6.87 9.00 13.18
CA TYR A 116 5.99 9.51 14.24
C TYR A 116 5.62 10.97 14.05
N ASP A 117 6.53 11.78 13.53
CA ASP A 117 6.34 13.22 13.43
C ASP A 117 5.58 13.63 12.16
N ARG A 118 5.39 12.71 11.22
CA ARG A 118 4.68 12.97 9.95
C ARG A 118 3.88 11.77 9.48
N SER A 119 2.86 12.04 8.68
CA SER A 119 1.96 11.01 8.13
C SER A 119 2.56 10.25 6.95
N ILE A 120 3.46 10.87 6.20
CA ILE A 120 4.15 10.29 5.04
C ILE A 120 5.61 10.75 5.06
N SER A 121 6.53 9.80 4.87
CA SER A 121 7.94 10.07 4.60
C SER A 121 8.42 9.20 3.43
N PHE A 122 9.26 9.76 2.59
CA PHE A 122 9.85 9.06 1.45
C PHE A 122 11.34 8.80 1.72
N HIS A 123 11.70 7.53 1.86
CA HIS A 123 13.05 7.07 2.15
C HIS A 123 13.69 6.58 0.84
N PHE A 124 14.57 7.38 0.28
CA PHE A 124 15.22 7.13 -0.99
C PHE A 124 16.60 6.50 -0.80
N HIS A 125 16.86 5.42 -1.53
CA HIS A 125 18.13 4.69 -1.53
C HIS A 125 18.88 4.92 -2.84
N PRO A 126 19.75 5.94 -2.97
CA PRO A 126 20.38 6.31 -4.24
C PRO A 126 21.32 5.24 -4.78
N ASN A 127 21.91 4.43 -3.90
CA ASN A 127 22.91 3.42 -4.26
C ASN A 127 22.35 1.99 -4.28
N SER A 128 21.03 1.82 -4.20
CA SER A 128 20.43 0.49 -4.23
C SER A 128 19.88 0.15 -5.60
N VAL A 129 19.96 -1.12 -5.95
CA VAL A 129 19.54 -1.63 -7.27
C VAL A 129 18.39 -2.60 -7.07
N TYR A 130 17.31 -2.37 -7.81
CA TYR A 130 16.21 -3.31 -7.93
C TYR A 130 16.54 -4.29 -9.04
N GLU A 131 16.86 -5.54 -8.70
CA GLU A 131 17.22 -6.59 -9.63
C GLU A 131 16.51 -7.89 -9.26
N LYS A 132 16.12 -8.69 -10.26
CA LYS A 132 15.40 -9.96 -10.07
C LYS A 132 14.17 -9.81 -9.16
N ARG A 133 13.43 -8.72 -9.32
CA ARG A 133 12.21 -8.38 -8.58
C ARG A 133 12.43 -8.16 -7.07
N SER A 134 13.65 -7.88 -6.64
CA SER A 134 14.00 -7.59 -5.26
C SER A 134 15.05 -6.48 -5.14
N ASN A 135 15.11 -5.86 -3.97
CA ASN A 135 16.09 -4.85 -3.58
C ASN A 135 16.58 -5.19 -2.17
N ILE A 136 17.76 -5.78 -2.07
CA ILE A 136 18.33 -6.27 -0.81
C ILE A 136 18.64 -5.12 0.16
N ASN A 137 19.15 -3.99 -0.34
CA ASN A 137 19.47 -2.84 0.51
C ASN A 137 18.23 -2.24 1.14
N GLU A 138 17.15 -2.12 0.38
CA GLU A 138 15.86 -1.68 0.88
C GLU A 138 15.30 -2.66 1.93
N ALA A 139 15.33 -3.97 1.64
CA ALA A 139 14.88 -4.99 2.58
C ALA A 139 15.64 -4.95 3.91
N THR A 140 16.96 -4.78 3.86
CA THR A 140 17.79 -4.65 5.05
C THR A 140 17.46 -3.38 5.83
N TYR A 141 17.26 -2.25 5.14
CA TYR A 141 16.86 -1.01 5.78
C TYR A 141 15.49 -1.11 6.47
N ILE A 142 14.51 -1.75 5.81
CA ILE A 142 13.20 -2.03 6.41
C ILE A 142 13.34 -2.86 7.69
N ALA A 143 14.18 -3.90 7.68
CA ALA A 143 14.44 -4.70 8.87
C ALA A 143 15.00 -3.87 10.03
N HIS A 144 15.93 -2.95 9.75
CA HIS A 144 16.44 -2.01 10.74
C HIS A 144 15.40 -1.03 11.25
N LEU A 145 14.50 -0.53 10.38
CA LEU A 145 13.37 0.31 10.82
C LEU A 145 12.44 -0.45 11.78
N VAL A 146 12.07 -1.68 11.42
CA VAL A 146 11.24 -2.53 12.29
C VAL A 146 11.90 -2.75 13.64
N ARG A 147 13.20 -3.07 13.65
CA ARG A 147 13.99 -3.21 14.87
C ARG A 147 13.94 -1.97 15.76
N GLU A 148 14.14 -0.79 15.19
CA GLU A 148 14.10 0.45 15.95
C GLU A 148 12.69 0.76 16.50
N LEU A 149 11.65 0.45 15.75
CA LEU A 149 10.27 0.56 16.21
C LEU A 149 10.00 -0.37 17.40
N LEU A 150 10.42 -1.63 17.33
CA LEU A 150 10.26 -2.59 18.43
C LEU A 150 11.05 -2.17 19.67
N LYS A 151 12.28 -1.68 19.52
CA LYS A 151 13.06 -1.13 20.64
C LYS A 151 12.37 0.03 21.33
N ARG A 152 11.64 0.84 20.60
CA ARG A 152 10.84 1.96 21.14
C ARG A 152 9.52 1.49 21.79
N LYS A 153 9.20 0.19 21.71
CA LYS A 153 7.98 -0.41 22.27
C LYS A 153 6.72 0.27 21.76
N VAL A 154 6.65 0.48 20.44
CA VAL A 154 5.45 1.01 19.79
C VAL A 154 4.27 0.09 20.04
N ASN A 155 3.11 0.69 20.35
CA ASN A 155 1.87 -0.06 20.55
C ASN A 155 1.09 -0.26 19.25
N GLU A 156 1.46 0.42 18.20
CA GLU A 156 0.82 0.39 16.89
C GLU A 156 1.23 -0.88 16.14
N SER A 157 0.34 -1.38 15.31
CA SER A 157 0.65 -2.48 14.39
C SER A 157 1.49 -1.97 13.22
N ILE A 158 2.47 -2.76 12.81
CA ILE A 158 3.35 -2.46 11.68
C ILE A 158 2.90 -3.31 10.49
N GLY A 159 2.57 -2.67 9.37
CA GLY A 159 2.29 -3.34 8.10
C GLY A 159 3.40 -3.04 7.09
N ILE A 160 3.89 -4.08 6.42
CA ILE A 160 4.87 -3.97 5.34
C ILE A 160 4.23 -4.49 4.06
N VAL A 161 4.28 -3.68 2.99
CA VAL A 161 3.71 -4.04 1.69
C VAL A 161 4.81 -4.02 0.65
N ALA A 162 4.98 -5.12 -0.07
CA ALA A 162 5.92 -5.27 -1.18
C ALA A 162 5.18 -5.42 -2.51
N PHE A 163 5.80 -4.95 -3.61
CA PHE A 163 5.22 -5.07 -4.96
C PHE A 163 5.47 -6.44 -5.62
N SER A 164 6.28 -7.30 -5.02
CA SER A 164 6.55 -8.66 -5.51
C SER A 164 6.73 -9.63 -4.36
N GLN A 165 6.48 -10.92 -4.61
CA GLN A 165 6.71 -11.97 -3.62
C GLN A 165 8.21 -12.11 -3.30
N GLU A 166 9.07 -11.91 -4.29
CA GLU A 166 10.52 -11.97 -4.11
C GLU A 166 11.00 -10.88 -3.16
N GLN A 167 10.44 -9.65 -3.25
CA GLN A 167 10.75 -8.57 -2.31
C GLN A 167 10.19 -8.88 -0.93
N GLN A 168 9.00 -9.44 -0.83
CA GLN A 168 8.44 -9.87 0.45
C GLN A 168 9.36 -10.86 1.15
N HIS A 169 9.77 -11.93 0.47
CA HIS A 169 10.68 -12.93 1.03
C HIS A 169 12.02 -12.30 1.42
N CYS A 170 12.54 -11.40 0.58
CA CYS A 170 13.79 -10.70 0.89
C CYS A 170 13.70 -9.88 2.18
N ILE A 171 12.56 -9.23 2.44
CA ILE A 171 12.32 -8.50 3.69
C ILE A 171 12.17 -9.46 4.88
N GLU A 172 11.44 -10.55 4.73
CA GLU A 172 11.26 -11.58 5.77
C GLU A 172 12.61 -12.20 6.16
N ASP A 173 13.45 -12.53 5.18
CA ASP A 173 14.80 -13.05 5.42
C ASP A 173 15.68 -12.02 6.14
N ALA A 174 15.64 -10.75 5.74
CA ALA A 174 16.40 -9.68 6.39
C ALA A 174 15.97 -9.47 7.85
N ILE A 175 14.67 -9.49 8.13
CA ILE A 175 14.13 -9.42 9.49
C ILE A 175 14.59 -10.62 10.30
N SER A 176 14.47 -11.84 9.77
CA SER A 176 14.86 -13.07 10.46
C SER A 176 16.36 -13.12 10.75
N ALA A 177 17.18 -12.69 9.80
CA ALA A 177 18.64 -12.62 9.98
C ALA A 177 19.03 -11.61 11.08
N LEU A 178 18.36 -10.47 11.13
CA LEU A 178 18.60 -9.45 12.15
C LEU A 178 18.14 -9.94 13.53
N ALA A 179 16.96 -10.56 13.62
CA ALA A 179 16.42 -11.14 14.85
C ALA A 179 17.33 -12.24 15.43
N ALA A 180 17.93 -13.06 14.58
CA ALA A 180 18.86 -14.11 15.02
C ALA A 180 20.15 -13.58 15.69
N THR A 181 20.53 -12.33 15.42
CA THR A 181 21.75 -11.70 15.92
C THR A 181 21.50 -10.68 17.03
N ASP A 182 20.31 -10.17 17.14
CA ASP A 182 19.92 -9.12 18.10
C ASP A 182 18.91 -9.65 19.11
N LYS A 183 19.37 -9.81 20.37
CA LYS A 183 18.53 -10.31 21.47
C LYS A 183 17.39 -9.36 21.86
N ASP A 184 17.49 -8.09 21.50
CA ASP A 184 16.46 -7.08 21.76
C ASP A 184 15.34 -7.09 20.69
N PHE A 185 15.50 -7.96 19.69
CA PHE A 185 14.52 -8.12 18.61
C PHE A 185 13.45 -9.20 18.90
N GLU A 186 13.69 -10.06 19.91
CA GLU A 186 12.69 -11.02 20.42
C GLU A 186 11.68 -10.26 21.33
#